data_63d2ba6955ae978c881cca1df2c932ea
#
_entry.id   63d2ba6955ae978c881cca1df2c932ea
#
_cell.length_a   1.000
_cell.length_b   1.000
_cell.length_c   1.000
_cell.angle_alpha   90.00
_cell.angle_beta   90.00
_cell.angle_gamma   90.00
#
_symmetry.space_group_name_H-M   'P 1'
#
loop_
_entity.id
_entity.type
_entity.pdbx_description
1 polymer ?
#
loop_
_entity_poly.entity_id
_entity_poly.type
_entity_poly.pdbx_seq_one_letter_code
_entity_poly.pdbx_strand_id
1 'polypeptide(L)'
;MTRSPFVAALCLFLTASVAAQTKVEFRKEGEAATFYAGGRALATLKPFAEAGFTTSDDVREVRPGLFEWSRTFTYGGQDYVRPVRLTMELEALYASRYSLIPAVSYNGNSWGNGLEPKGFVKDGLPWTFAYHRSSIPGATYSESEAWSVGLFSAPGQVLGGFSCSLEPGQDRTVHRLVWPEEETPRVYSMRDAYQDAFRGDLRVSRGQAIELKAWIVVAPVATPRHGWHALVDAAWALNARPVKPRFEPEELWELGVQFAADNLWAEEKGFNGFSIGLRWDPMEQGWVQRQSWKYEIGWAGQNVSLANSMLNDYLLSKERSSLDKGIRCLDTWLRNARLKNGLFRCHYDYLIGLEDPKNEVQDACNLGHAAQGYFEAYDLAARCGQKRPEYRTAALGVCDFVLKAMRADGRIGKSWTNDGKVADPEGTIGAFLIPPLVTAYRATHKAAYLEAAQKAYAFYFDGFLKNGFTTAGALDTYCIDKESATPLLKAALELYDVTGKEMYLRHAEDVSYYLATWQWHYSVPYAEGTVLRELGYDTFGGTAVSTQHHHQDPYALIIVNDWIKLAALTGKAMWRERAVAAWVNASIGISNGDLVVMGKKRPY
;
A
#
# COMPACT_ATOMS: atom_id res chain seq x y z
N MET A 1 -2.96 41.55 -51.61
CA MET A 1 -3.14 42.85 -50.95
C MET A 1 -4.04 42.61 -49.77
N THR A 2 -3.77 42.79 -48.55
CA THR A 2 -2.77 43.44 -47.71
C THR A 2 -2.73 42.71 -46.35
N ARG A 3 -1.56 42.53 -45.87
CA ARG A 3 -1.27 42.01 -44.51
C ARG A 3 -1.72 43.02 -43.44
N SER A 4 -2.18 42.56 -42.29
CA SER A 4 -1.83 43.22 -41.04
C SER A 4 -1.89 42.21 -39.86
N PRO A 5 -0.88 42.16 -39.00
CA PRO A 5 -0.80 41.23 -37.90
C PRO A 5 -1.25 41.93 -36.63
N PHE A 6 -2.04 41.22 -35.80
CA PHE A 6 -2.12 41.54 -34.37
C PHE A 6 -1.52 40.38 -33.57
N VAL A 7 -0.25 40.55 -33.25
CA VAL A 7 0.42 39.80 -32.21
C VAL A 7 0.02 40.45 -30.88
N ALA A 8 -0.91 39.85 -30.17
CA ALA A 8 -1.15 40.14 -28.75
C ALA A 8 -0.27 39.22 -27.94
N ALA A 9 0.84 39.73 -27.44
CA ALA A 9 1.67 39.08 -26.44
C ALA A 9 0.90 39.01 -25.12
N LEU A 10 0.34 37.85 -24.80
CA LEU A 10 -0.17 37.53 -23.47
C LEU A 10 1.01 37.09 -22.62
N CYS A 11 1.64 38.01 -21.90
CA CYS A 11 2.57 37.70 -20.82
C CYS A 11 1.79 36.99 -19.72
N LEU A 12 1.79 35.70 -19.74
CA LEU A 12 1.46 34.88 -18.58
C LEU A 12 2.55 35.11 -17.52
N PHE A 13 2.24 35.91 -16.53
CA PHE A 13 2.96 35.89 -15.26
C PHE A 13 2.77 34.53 -14.62
N LEU A 14 3.66 33.60 -14.93
CA LEU A 14 3.97 32.48 -14.06
C LEU A 14 4.63 33.07 -12.80
N THR A 15 3.83 33.47 -11.83
CA THR A 15 4.29 33.56 -10.46
C THR A 15 4.45 32.13 -9.93
N ALA A 16 5.52 31.46 -10.34
CA ALA A 16 6.12 30.46 -9.52
C ALA A 16 6.57 31.19 -8.24
N SER A 17 5.78 31.12 -7.19
CA SER A 17 6.29 31.39 -5.86
C SER A 17 7.34 30.31 -5.59
N VAL A 18 8.57 30.59 -5.93
CA VAL A 18 9.75 30.00 -5.31
C VAL A 18 9.65 30.48 -3.87
N ALA A 19 8.91 29.76 -3.02
CA ALA A 19 9.11 29.84 -1.60
C ALA A 19 10.60 29.53 -1.44
N ALA A 20 11.40 30.56 -1.11
CA ALA A 20 12.80 30.40 -0.81
C ALA A 20 12.87 29.26 0.20
N GLN A 21 13.42 28.11 -0.22
CA GLN A 21 13.51 26.92 0.63
C GLN A 21 14.31 27.37 1.85
N THR A 22 13.64 27.56 2.99
CA THR A 22 14.31 27.95 4.23
C THR A 22 15.33 26.87 4.53
N LYS A 23 16.60 27.22 4.46
CA LYS A 23 17.71 26.28 4.65
C LYS A 23 17.63 25.71 6.06
N VAL A 24 17.73 24.37 6.15
CA VAL A 24 17.89 23.69 7.43
C VAL A 24 19.38 23.72 7.78
N GLU A 25 19.70 24.13 8.99
CA GLU A 25 21.07 24.22 9.49
C GLU A 25 21.25 23.30 10.70
N PHE A 26 22.30 22.51 10.70
CA PHE A 26 22.72 21.76 11.88
C PHE A 26 23.80 22.58 12.62
N ARG A 27 23.63 22.75 13.92
CA ARG A 27 24.59 23.44 14.79
C ARG A 27 24.92 22.59 15.99
N LYS A 28 26.22 22.52 16.32
CA LYS A 28 26.74 21.88 17.52
C LYS A 28 27.34 22.93 18.43
N GLU A 29 26.77 23.14 19.59
CA GLU A 29 27.16 24.11 20.60
C GLU A 29 27.40 23.39 21.93
N GLY A 30 28.66 23.06 22.24
CA GLY A 30 29.00 22.21 23.38
C GLY A 30 28.43 20.78 23.18
N GLU A 31 27.59 20.34 24.11
CA GLU A 31 26.91 19.03 24.04
C GLU A 31 25.60 19.10 23.25
N ALA A 32 25.08 20.30 22.98
CA ALA A 32 23.84 20.48 22.25
C ALA A 32 24.07 20.36 20.74
N ALA A 33 23.33 19.48 20.08
CA ALA A 33 23.38 19.24 18.64
C ALA A 33 21.97 19.39 18.05
N THR A 34 21.70 20.53 17.39
CA THR A 34 20.35 20.98 17.07
C THR A 34 20.20 21.38 15.61
N PHE A 35 19.04 21.02 15.03
CA PHE A 35 18.60 21.39 13.70
C PHE A 35 17.75 22.66 13.77
N TYR A 36 18.05 23.64 12.93
CA TYR A 36 17.35 24.93 12.85
C TYR A 36 16.80 25.16 11.44
N ALA A 37 15.65 25.83 11.37
CA ALA A 37 15.16 26.40 10.12
C ALA A 37 14.56 27.77 10.40
N GLY A 38 14.95 28.80 9.62
CA GLY A 38 14.51 30.18 9.83
C GLY A 38 14.84 30.71 11.23
N GLY A 39 15.95 30.26 11.83
CA GLY A 39 16.36 30.64 13.19
C GLY A 39 15.61 29.94 14.32
N ARG A 40 14.61 29.11 14.03
CA ARG A 40 13.86 28.31 15.01
C ARG A 40 14.51 26.93 15.18
N ALA A 41 14.72 26.48 16.41
CA ALA A 41 15.13 25.13 16.73
C ALA A 41 13.95 24.17 16.45
N LEU A 42 14.24 23.09 15.70
CA LEU A 42 13.24 22.11 15.27
C LEU A 42 13.42 20.74 15.93
N ALA A 43 14.66 20.27 16.04
CA ALA A 43 14.97 18.99 16.63
C ALA A 43 16.38 18.98 17.22
N THR A 44 16.61 18.16 18.23
CA THR A 44 17.93 18.01 18.89
C THR A 44 18.27 16.54 19.07
N LEU A 45 19.56 16.22 18.93
CA LEU A 45 20.08 14.89 19.27
C LEU A 45 20.16 14.76 20.79
N LYS A 46 19.63 13.67 21.32
CA LYS A 46 19.71 13.39 22.75
C LYS A 46 21.06 12.74 23.09
N PRO A 47 21.75 13.19 24.15
CA PRO A 47 22.92 12.48 24.68
C PRO A 47 22.55 11.05 25.07
N PHE A 48 23.47 10.12 24.84
CA PHE A 48 23.34 8.75 25.35
C PHE A 48 23.92 8.69 26.78
N ALA A 49 23.13 8.27 27.74
CA ALA A 49 23.47 8.37 29.18
C ALA A 49 23.51 6.99 29.88
N GLU A 50 24.14 5.99 29.26
CA GLU A 50 24.36 4.69 29.91
C GLU A 50 25.73 4.66 30.58
N ALA A 51 25.78 4.19 31.82
CA ALA A 51 27.01 4.15 32.63
C ALA A 51 28.11 3.31 31.95
N GLY A 52 29.33 3.87 31.93
CA GLY A 52 30.50 3.23 31.29
C GLY A 52 30.65 3.51 29.79
N PHE A 53 29.70 4.21 29.17
CA PHE A 53 29.84 4.62 27.77
C PHE A 53 30.23 6.09 27.62
N THR A 54 31.02 6.35 26.59
CA THR A 54 31.18 7.68 26.00
C THR A 54 30.69 7.64 24.56
N THR A 55 30.15 8.74 24.06
CA THR A 55 29.67 8.83 22.67
C THR A 55 30.29 10.01 21.93
N SER A 56 30.46 9.86 20.62
CA SER A 56 30.75 10.96 19.72
C SER A 56 29.81 10.94 18.54
N ASP A 57 29.27 12.10 18.20
CA ASP A 57 28.35 12.29 17.08
C ASP A 57 29.01 13.04 15.93
N ASP A 58 28.83 12.52 14.71
CA ASP A 58 29.13 13.20 13.46
C ASP A 58 27.81 13.32 12.65
N VAL A 59 27.53 14.54 12.16
CA VAL A 59 26.34 14.84 11.38
C VAL A 59 26.72 15.56 10.11
N ARG A 60 26.36 15.02 8.97
CA ARG A 60 26.69 15.55 7.66
C ARG A 60 25.42 15.71 6.82
N GLU A 61 25.23 16.91 6.27
CA GLU A 61 24.19 17.11 5.26
C GLU A 61 24.58 16.39 3.96
N VAL A 62 23.70 15.46 3.50
CA VAL A 62 23.90 14.68 2.27
C VAL A 62 23.25 15.40 1.08
N ARG A 63 22.10 15.99 1.32
CA ARG A 63 21.36 16.87 0.40
C ARG A 63 20.45 17.79 1.23
N PRO A 64 19.90 18.88 0.67
CA PRO A 64 19.08 19.80 1.44
C PRO A 64 18.01 19.09 2.28
N GLY A 65 18.08 19.25 3.61
CA GLY A 65 17.16 18.66 4.56
C GLY A 65 17.34 17.17 4.86
N LEU A 66 18.32 16.48 4.25
CA LEU A 66 18.68 15.11 4.55
C LEU A 66 20.10 15.05 5.17
N PHE A 67 20.18 14.51 6.37
CA PHE A 67 21.43 14.40 7.12
C PHE A 67 21.74 12.94 7.45
N GLU A 68 23.02 12.56 7.28
CA GLU A 68 23.58 11.33 7.83
C GLU A 68 24.07 11.62 9.25
N TRP A 69 23.66 10.81 10.19
CA TRP A 69 24.06 10.86 11.58
C TRP A 69 24.79 9.57 11.95
N SER A 70 26.08 9.66 12.24
CA SER A 70 26.89 8.58 12.80
C SER A 70 27.11 8.82 14.29
N ARG A 71 26.86 7.81 15.12
CA ARG A 71 27.16 7.81 16.55
C ARG A 71 28.10 6.67 16.87
N THR A 72 29.26 6.98 17.43
CA THR A 72 30.20 6.00 17.98
C THR A 72 30.00 5.88 19.47
N PHE A 73 29.73 4.66 19.93
CA PHE A 73 29.61 4.28 21.34
C PHE A 73 30.90 3.60 21.75
N THR A 74 31.62 4.13 22.74
CA THR A 74 32.86 3.54 23.28
C THR A 74 32.60 3.10 24.73
N TYR A 75 32.78 1.82 25.00
CA TYR A 75 32.59 1.26 26.35
C TYR A 75 33.90 1.29 27.11
N GLY A 76 33.96 2.05 28.21
CA GLY A 76 35.15 2.20 29.08
C GLY A 76 34.96 1.57 30.47
N GLY A 77 33.81 0.93 30.74
CA GLY A 77 33.49 0.29 32.02
C GLY A 77 34.25 -1.02 32.25
N GLN A 78 33.90 -1.73 33.31
CA GLN A 78 34.38 -3.09 33.55
C GLN A 78 33.69 -4.08 32.63
N ASP A 79 34.34 -5.18 32.23
CA ASP A 79 33.71 -6.26 31.53
C ASP A 79 32.58 -6.82 32.39
N TYR A 80 31.37 -6.89 31.83
CA TYR A 80 30.22 -7.42 32.53
C TYR A 80 29.26 -8.16 31.61
N VAL A 81 28.36 -8.91 32.22
CA VAL A 81 27.53 -9.90 31.56
C VAL A 81 26.09 -9.41 31.33
N ARG A 82 25.71 -8.22 31.76
CA ARG A 82 24.34 -7.74 31.52
C ARG A 82 24.15 -7.28 30.06
N PRO A 83 22.96 -7.50 29.49
CA PRO A 83 22.63 -6.93 28.19
C PRO A 83 22.63 -5.40 28.25
N VAL A 84 23.16 -4.78 27.20
CA VAL A 84 23.11 -3.32 26.99
C VAL A 84 22.16 -2.99 25.84
N ARG A 85 21.60 -1.77 25.88
CA ARG A 85 20.81 -1.19 24.80
C ARG A 85 21.50 0.08 24.35
N LEU A 86 21.82 0.15 23.06
CA LEU A 86 22.32 1.36 22.43
C LEU A 86 21.17 2.10 21.77
N THR A 87 21.04 3.40 22.05
CA THR A 87 19.95 4.20 21.48
C THR A 87 20.46 5.41 20.73
N MET A 88 19.83 5.69 19.61
CA MET A 88 19.95 6.97 18.89
C MET A 88 18.60 7.67 19.00
N GLU A 89 18.55 8.78 19.75
CA GLU A 89 17.32 9.52 20.00
C GLU A 89 17.39 10.92 19.41
N LEU A 90 16.34 11.27 18.66
CA LEU A 90 16.10 12.59 18.09
C LEU A 90 14.83 13.14 18.70
N GLU A 91 14.92 14.29 19.36
CA GLU A 91 13.78 14.96 19.98
C GLU A 91 13.33 16.12 19.10
N ALA A 92 12.17 15.99 18.46
CA ALA A 92 11.52 17.11 17.79
C ALA A 92 10.93 18.06 18.82
N LEU A 93 11.22 19.36 18.70
CA LEU A 93 10.93 20.40 19.69
C LEU A 93 9.54 21.02 19.46
N TYR A 94 8.53 20.15 19.25
CA TYR A 94 7.13 20.50 19.04
C TYR A 94 6.19 19.36 19.42
N ALA A 95 4.96 19.70 19.77
CA ALA A 95 3.86 18.75 19.80
C ALA A 95 3.52 18.27 18.40
N SER A 96 3.52 16.96 18.17
CA SER A 96 3.18 16.41 16.87
C SER A 96 1.69 16.58 16.56
N ARG A 97 1.39 17.07 15.35
CA ARG A 97 0.03 17.10 14.81
C ARG A 97 -0.32 15.85 14.01
N TYR A 98 0.69 15.17 13.53
CA TYR A 98 0.58 13.88 12.87
C TYR A 98 1.85 13.10 13.09
N SER A 99 1.71 11.81 13.37
CA SER A 99 2.82 10.90 13.67
C SER A 99 2.66 9.61 12.87
N LEU A 100 3.76 9.09 12.33
CA LEU A 100 3.75 7.96 11.42
C LEU A 100 4.93 7.00 11.69
N ILE A 101 4.64 5.71 11.73
CA ILE A 101 5.61 4.62 11.52
C ILE A 101 5.12 3.89 10.26
N PRO A 102 5.78 4.02 9.09
CA PRO A 102 5.29 3.50 7.82
C PRO A 102 4.89 2.03 7.87
N ALA A 103 3.72 1.68 7.33
CA ALA A 103 3.08 0.37 7.37
C ALA A 103 2.66 -0.14 8.77
N VAL A 104 2.97 0.57 9.86
CA VAL A 104 2.71 0.11 11.24
C VAL A 104 1.68 0.98 11.96
N SER A 105 1.91 2.30 11.98
CA SER A 105 1.07 3.23 12.75
C SER A 105 0.88 4.53 11.98
N TYR A 106 -0.36 4.89 11.75
CA TYR A 106 -0.81 6.13 11.12
C TYR A 106 -1.58 6.94 12.14
N ASN A 107 -0.92 7.96 12.68
CA ASN A 107 -1.44 8.81 13.75
C ASN A 107 -1.97 8.00 14.96
N GLY A 108 -1.19 6.98 15.37
CA GLY A 108 -1.55 6.09 16.47
C GLY A 108 -2.72 5.18 16.19
N ASN A 109 -3.02 4.89 14.91
CA ASN A 109 -4.10 4.00 14.50
C ASN A 109 -5.45 4.37 15.16
N SER A 110 -5.78 5.66 15.11
CA SER A 110 -6.93 6.25 15.84
C SER A 110 -8.28 5.83 15.27
N TRP A 111 -8.33 5.30 14.04
CA TRP A 111 -9.53 4.83 13.36
C TRP A 111 -9.62 3.29 13.35
N GLY A 112 -10.84 2.77 13.46
CA GLY A 112 -11.11 1.34 13.34
C GLY A 112 -11.51 0.66 14.65
N ASN A 113 -11.57 -0.69 14.62
CA ASN A 113 -12.04 -1.50 15.76
C ASN A 113 -10.98 -1.77 16.83
N GLY A 114 -9.71 -1.41 16.59
CA GLY A 114 -8.64 -1.44 17.59
C GLY A 114 -8.02 -2.79 17.88
N LEU A 115 -8.06 -3.70 16.93
CA LEU A 115 -7.38 -4.99 17.03
C LEU A 115 -5.86 -4.88 16.76
N GLU A 116 -5.42 -3.79 16.16
CA GLU A 116 -4.02 -3.38 15.95
C GLU A 116 -3.47 -2.58 17.14
N PRO A 117 -2.14 -2.38 17.25
CA PRO A 117 -1.55 -1.47 18.23
C PRO A 117 -2.13 -0.07 18.11
N LYS A 118 -2.82 0.38 19.17
CA LYS A 118 -3.40 1.73 19.25
C LYS A 118 -2.52 2.65 20.08
N GLY A 119 -2.45 3.92 19.64
CA GLY A 119 -1.59 4.93 20.27
C GLY A 119 -0.11 4.63 20.05
N PHE A 120 0.72 5.28 20.84
CA PHE A 120 2.18 5.12 20.81
C PHE A 120 2.72 4.53 22.11
N VAL A 121 1.86 4.39 23.11
CA VAL A 121 2.19 3.85 24.45
C VAL A 121 1.14 2.82 24.84
N LYS A 122 1.57 1.71 25.45
CA LYS A 122 0.73 0.70 26.06
C LYS A 122 1.29 0.30 27.42
N ASP A 123 0.42 0.28 28.44
CA ASP A 123 0.78 -0.09 29.80
C ASP A 123 1.96 0.75 30.37
N GLY A 124 2.01 2.04 30.01
CA GLY A 124 3.06 2.97 30.41
C GLY A 124 4.39 2.85 29.67
N LEU A 125 4.50 1.95 28.67
CA LEU A 125 5.69 1.73 27.87
C LEU A 125 5.43 2.14 26.40
N PRO A 126 6.41 2.74 25.71
CA PRO A 126 6.27 3.02 24.27
C PRO A 126 6.21 1.73 23.47
N TRP A 127 5.38 1.72 22.44
CA TRP A 127 5.45 0.69 21.43
C TRP A 127 6.80 0.76 20.72
N THR A 128 7.55 -0.33 20.77
CA THR A 128 8.82 -0.49 20.06
C THR A 128 8.66 -1.64 19.08
N PHE A 129 8.92 -1.37 17.81
CA PHE A 129 8.75 -2.32 16.71
C PHE A 129 10.09 -2.65 16.09
N ALA A 130 10.33 -3.92 15.80
CA ALA A 130 11.48 -4.34 15.00
C ALA A 130 11.51 -3.59 13.65
N TYR A 131 12.69 -3.21 13.17
CA TYR A 131 12.87 -2.36 11.98
C TYR A 131 12.16 -2.92 10.74
N HIS A 132 12.08 -4.24 10.64
CA HIS A 132 11.48 -4.94 9.50
C HIS A 132 9.95 -4.87 9.46
N ARG A 133 9.31 -4.40 10.54
CA ARG A 133 7.87 -4.08 10.56
C ARG A 133 7.54 -2.86 9.72
N SER A 134 8.44 -1.89 9.67
CA SER A 134 8.25 -0.68 8.89
C SER A 134 8.70 -0.87 7.43
N SER A 135 7.96 -0.33 6.49
CA SER A 135 8.29 -0.35 5.06
C SER A 135 9.53 0.48 4.71
N ILE A 136 9.91 1.41 5.56
CA ILE A 136 11.19 2.14 5.56
C ILE A 136 11.94 1.71 6.83
N PRO A 137 13.22 1.28 6.76
CA PRO A 137 13.88 0.56 7.86
C PRO A 137 13.85 1.34 9.20
N GLY A 138 13.00 0.89 10.13
CA GLY A 138 12.82 1.51 11.45
C GLY A 138 12.40 2.96 11.42
N ALA A 139 11.70 3.40 10.37
CA ALA A 139 11.36 4.81 10.23
C ALA A 139 10.30 5.28 11.22
N THR A 140 10.54 6.47 11.75
CA THR A 140 9.58 7.25 12.53
C THR A 140 9.47 8.65 11.95
N TYR A 141 8.29 9.21 11.97
CA TYR A 141 7.98 10.53 11.41
C TYR A 141 7.02 11.30 12.31
N SER A 142 7.26 12.60 12.44
CA SER A 142 6.33 13.53 13.07
C SER A 142 6.30 14.87 12.34
N GLU A 143 5.18 15.58 12.43
CA GLU A 143 5.06 16.92 11.89
C GLU A 143 4.37 17.89 12.86
N SER A 144 4.80 19.14 12.82
CA SER A 144 4.12 20.31 13.35
C SER A 144 3.24 20.95 12.25
N GLU A 145 2.81 22.20 12.45
CA GLU A 145 2.10 22.95 11.41
C GLU A 145 2.95 23.26 10.18
N ALA A 146 4.25 23.46 10.37
CA ALA A 146 5.12 24.01 9.33
C ALA A 146 6.30 23.11 8.97
N TRP A 147 6.73 22.22 9.88
CA TRP A 147 7.93 21.42 9.72
C TRP A 147 7.70 19.99 10.13
N SER A 148 8.41 19.11 9.48
CA SER A 148 8.43 17.68 9.78
C SER A 148 9.84 17.19 10.06
N VAL A 149 9.90 16.13 10.87
CA VAL A 149 11.13 15.41 11.23
C VAL A 149 10.89 13.92 11.00
N GLY A 150 11.83 13.28 10.31
CA GLY A 150 11.87 11.82 10.13
C GLY A 150 13.22 11.27 10.58
N LEU A 151 13.22 10.08 11.15
CA LEU A 151 14.41 9.32 11.54
C LEU A 151 14.27 7.89 11.03
N PHE A 152 15.32 7.35 10.39
CA PHE A 152 15.39 5.95 9.95
C PHE A 152 16.84 5.49 9.83
N SER A 153 17.06 4.19 9.63
CA SER A 153 18.40 3.63 9.50
C SER A 153 18.46 2.62 8.35
N ALA A 154 19.64 2.07 8.07
CA ALA A 154 19.82 1.00 7.09
C ALA A 154 19.76 -0.37 7.79
N PRO A 155 19.20 -1.41 7.14
CA PRO A 155 19.33 -2.77 7.62
C PRO A 155 20.78 -3.26 7.51
N GLY A 156 21.14 -4.29 8.31
CA GLY A 156 22.44 -4.96 8.17
C GLY A 156 23.65 -4.21 8.72
N GLN A 157 23.44 -3.28 9.67
CA GLN A 157 24.56 -2.67 10.40
C GLN A 157 25.25 -3.67 11.35
N VAL A 158 26.34 -3.24 11.95
CA VAL A 158 27.27 -4.07 12.74
C VAL A 158 26.59 -4.99 13.77
N LEU A 159 25.46 -4.58 14.34
CA LEU A 159 24.72 -5.35 15.34
C LEU A 159 23.52 -6.13 14.79
N GLY A 160 23.36 -6.19 13.47
CA GLY A 160 22.22 -6.87 12.84
C GLY A 160 20.91 -6.11 12.98
N GLY A 161 19.88 -6.72 13.59
CA GLY A 161 18.56 -6.12 13.76
C GLY A 161 18.52 -4.98 14.79
N PHE A 162 17.59 -4.07 14.56
CA PHE A 162 17.30 -2.94 15.44
C PHE A 162 15.79 -2.68 15.50
N SER A 163 15.39 -1.72 16.31
CA SER A 163 13.97 -1.38 16.48
C SER A 163 13.77 0.12 16.49
N CYS A 164 12.53 0.54 16.32
CA CYS A 164 12.14 1.93 16.40
C CYS A 164 10.95 2.14 17.35
N SER A 165 10.90 3.32 17.94
CA SER A 165 9.73 3.80 18.67
C SER A 165 9.51 5.30 18.43
N LEU A 166 8.26 5.73 18.61
CA LEU A 166 7.85 7.12 18.46
C LEU A 166 6.95 7.49 19.64
N GLU A 167 7.31 8.58 20.33
CA GLU A 167 6.60 9.04 21.52
C GLU A 167 6.19 10.51 21.35
N PRO A 168 5.00 10.77 20.77
CA PRO A 168 4.44 12.12 20.74
C PRO A 168 4.04 12.58 22.16
N GLY A 169 4.59 13.71 22.59
CA GLY A 169 4.28 14.37 23.86
C GLY A 169 3.55 15.70 23.65
N GLN A 170 3.33 16.45 24.75
CA GLN A 170 2.58 17.70 24.72
C GLN A 170 3.32 18.84 24.00
N ASP A 171 4.65 18.92 24.13
CA ASP A 171 5.51 19.97 23.58
C ASP A 171 6.70 19.41 22.78
N ARG A 172 6.91 18.09 22.80
CA ARG A 172 8.02 17.39 22.17
C ARG A 172 7.58 16.05 21.62
N THR A 173 8.35 15.55 20.67
CA THR A 173 8.16 14.19 20.11
C THR A 173 9.49 13.49 20.04
N VAL A 174 9.60 12.31 20.66
CA VAL A 174 10.85 11.54 20.68
C VAL A 174 10.80 10.46 19.61
N HIS A 175 11.76 10.50 18.71
CA HIS A 175 12.07 9.48 17.73
C HIS A 175 13.25 8.65 18.24
N ARG A 176 13.12 7.33 18.26
CA ARG A 176 14.18 6.46 18.81
C ARG A 176 14.47 5.28 17.91
N LEU A 177 15.77 4.99 17.72
CA LEU A 177 16.27 3.73 17.22
C LEU A 177 17.00 3.00 18.36
N VAL A 178 16.83 1.67 18.41
CA VAL A 178 17.32 0.82 19.53
C VAL A 178 18.06 -0.39 18.97
N TRP A 179 19.26 -0.64 19.46
CA TRP A 179 20.05 -1.86 19.21
C TRP A 179 20.34 -2.58 20.52
N PRO A 180 20.30 -3.91 20.54
CA PRO A 180 19.83 -4.84 19.49
C PRO A 180 18.32 -4.77 19.29
N GLU A 181 17.82 -5.54 18.32
CA GLU A 181 16.38 -5.64 18.03
C GLU A 181 15.55 -6.05 19.25
N GLU A 182 14.42 -5.39 19.45
CA GLU A 182 13.43 -5.70 20.47
C GLU A 182 12.01 -5.40 19.99
N GLU A 183 11.00 -6.07 20.55
CA GLU A 183 9.60 -5.67 20.41
C GLU A 183 8.96 -5.61 21.81
N THR A 184 8.48 -4.41 22.18
CA THR A 184 7.89 -4.14 23.51
C THR A 184 6.69 -3.21 23.40
N PRO A 185 5.72 -3.21 24.34
CA PRO A 185 5.60 -4.15 25.49
C PRO A 185 5.13 -5.55 25.08
N ARG A 186 4.75 -5.75 23.81
CA ARG A 186 4.38 -7.05 23.23
C ARG A 186 4.83 -7.12 21.78
N VAL A 187 5.01 -8.34 21.27
CA VAL A 187 5.17 -8.61 19.84
C VAL A 187 3.79 -8.65 19.20
N TYR A 188 3.56 -7.85 18.17
CA TYR A 188 2.32 -7.82 17.41
C TYR A 188 2.45 -8.67 16.15
N SER A 189 1.53 -9.60 15.92
CA SER A 189 1.49 -10.41 14.69
C SER A 189 0.47 -9.89 13.70
N MET A 190 -0.82 -9.99 14.01
CA MET A 190 -1.92 -9.49 13.20
C MET A 190 -3.21 -9.42 14.04
N ARG A 191 -4.12 -8.51 13.74
CA ARG A 191 -5.39 -8.30 14.47
C ARG A 191 -5.13 -8.24 15.98
N ASP A 192 -5.79 -9.08 16.79
CA ASP A 192 -5.62 -9.19 18.23
C ASP A 192 -4.56 -10.23 18.66
N ALA A 193 -3.76 -10.74 17.71
CA ALA A 193 -2.72 -11.72 18.02
C ALA A 193 -1.44 -11.03 18.52
N TYR A 194 -1.21 -11.14 19.81
CA TYR A 194 -0.05 -10.62 20.51
C TYR A 194 0.72 -11.74 21.20
N GLN A 195 2.05 -11.60 21.24
CA GLN A 195 2.96 -12.49 21.95
C GLN A 195 3.71 -11.71 23.04
N ASP A 196 4.44 -12.43 23.90
CA ASP A 196 5.29 -11.80 24.90
C ASP A 196 6.38 -10.95 24.26
N ALA A 197 6.82 -9.92 25.00
CA ALA A 197 7.88 -9.03 24.56
C ALA A 197 9.16 -9.80 24.22
N PHE A 198 9.82 -9.35 23.17
CA PHE A 198 11.14 -9.85 22.77
C PHE A 198 12.19 -8.76 23.01
N ARG A 199 13.36 -9.15 23.51
CA ARG A 199 14.53 -8.28 23.65
C ARG A 199 15.79 -9.04 23.27
N GLY A 200 16.54 -8.50 22.33
CA GLY A 200 17.87 -9.02 21.97
C GLY A 200 18.89 -8.85 23.11
N ASP A 201 19.96 -9.60 23.03
CA ASP A 201 21.08 -9.55 23.99
C ASP A 201 22.32 -8.99 23.29
N LEU A 202 22.76 -7.80 23.73
CA LEU A 202 24.02 -7.21 23.30
C LEU A 202 24.97 -7.14 24.49
N ARG A 203 26.14 -7.74 24.32
CA ARG A 203 27.24 -7.69 25.30
C ARG A 203 28.42 -6.95 24.73
N VAL A 204 29.05 -6.13 25.53
CA VAL A 204 30.18 -5.30 25.12
C VAL A 204 31.37 -5.54 26.03
N SER A 205 32.58 -5.43 25.48
CA SER A 205 33.84 -5.55 26.21
C SER A 205 34.47 -4.19 26.39
N ARG A 206 35.29 -4.04 27.41
CA ARG A 206 36.03 -2.82 27.69
C ARG A 206 36.89 -2.42 26.49
N GLY A 207 36.80 -1.16 26.09
CA GLY A 207 37.49 -0.59 24.94
C GLY A 207 36.80 -0.85 23.61
N GLN A 208 35.68 -1.61 23.59
CA GLN A 208 34.93 -1.82 22.36
C GLN A 208 34.26 -0.51 21.91
N ALA A 209 34.44 -0.18 20.63
CA ALA A 209 33.77 0.91 19.96
C ALA A 209 32.80 0.37 18.92
N ILE A 210 31.55 0.89 18.90
CA ILE A 210 30.48 0.51 17.98
C ILE A 210 29.98 1.78 17.30
N GLU A 211 30.07 1.83 15.99
CA GLU A 211 29.52 2.92 15.18
C GLU A 211 28.17 2.50 14.60
N LEU A 212 27.13 3.31 14.84
CA LEU A 212 25.79 3.17 14.28
C LEU A 212 25.43 4.38 13.46
N LYS A 213 24.65 4.18 12.38
CA LYS A 213 24.25 5.22 11.44
C LYS A 213 22.74 5.33 11.33
N ALA A 214 22.28 6.56 11.18
CA ALA A 214 20.89 6.89 10.89
C ALA A 214 20.80 8.04 9.89
N TRP A 215 19.63 8.23 9.29
CA TRP A 215 19.32 9.40 8.49
C TRP A 215 18.21 10.21 9.15
N ILE A 216 18.39 11.51 9.14
CA ILE A 216 17.45 12.50 9.64
C ILE A 216 16.94 13.29 8.45
N VAL A 217 15.62 13.36 8.32
CA VAL A 217 14.95 14.20 7.32
C VAL A 217 14.26 15.35 8.04
N VAL A 218 14.56 16.59 7.65
CA VAL A 218 13.88 17.78 8.13
C VAL A 218 13.35 18.54 6.93
N ALA A 219 12.03 18.71 6.84
CA ALA A 219 11.40 19.29 5.67
C ALA A 219 10.19 20.18 6.05
N PRO A 220 9.86 21.20 5.23
CA PRO A 220 8.64 21.95 5.41
C PRO A 220 7.41 21.07 5.12
N VAL A 221 6.31 21.31 5.83
CA VAL A 221 5.02 20.68 5.59
C VAL A 221 4.20 21.60 4.67
N ALA A 222 4.00 21.14 3.43
CA ALA A 222 3.18 21.88 2.46
C ALA A 222 1.68 21.61 2.65
N THR A 223 1.32 20.36 2.93
CA THR A 223 -0.05 19.92 3.20
C THR A 223 -0.08 19.24 4.56
N PRO A 224 -0.89 19.72 5.52
CA PRO A 224 -0.99 19.10 6.84
C PRO A 224 -1.34 17.61 6.76
N ARG A 225 -0.67 16.80 7.58
CA ARG A 225 -0.76 15.32 7.64
C ARG A 225 -0.23 14.60 6.41
N HIS A 226 0.48 15.31 5.52
CA HIS A 226 1.06 14.78 4.29
C HIS A 226 2.54 15.17 4.10
N GLY A 227 3.19 15.69 5.14
CA GLY A 227 4.60 16.11 5.05
C GLY A 227 5.60 14.94 4.92
N TRP A 228 5.17 13.69 5.03
CA TRP A 228 6.03 12.49 4.87
C TRP A 228 6.59 12.27 3.47
N HIS A 229 6.15 13.01 2.46
CA HIS A 229 6.70 12.92 1.10
C HIS A 229 8.23 13.00 1.10
N ALA A 230 8.80 13.94 1.86
CA ALA A 230 10.26 14.09 1.96
C ALA A 230 10.95 12.85 2.57
N LEU A 231 10.33 12.19 3.55
CA LEU A 231 10.84 10.94 4.12
C LEU A 231 10.81 9.81 3.08
N VAL A 232 9.71 9.66 2.34
CA VAL A 232 9.54 8.65 1.30
C VAL A 232 10.55 8.84 0.18
N ASP A 233 10.76 10.09 -0.28
CA ASP A 233 11.75 10.43 -1.31
C ASP A 233 13.18 10.17 -0.84
N ALA A 234 13.49 10.55 0.40
CA ALA A 234 14.81 10.32 0.99
C ALA A 234 15.13 8.83 1.08
N ALA A 235 14.19 8.06 1.64
CA ALA A 235 14.35 6.62 1.82
C ALA A 235 14.45 5.89 0.48
N TRP A 236 13.63 6.25 -0.51
CA TRP A 236 13.71 5.64 -1.84
C TRP A 236 15.04 5.94 -2.52
N ALA A 237 15.47 7.20 -2.52
CA ALA A 237 16.73 7.59 -3.14
C ALA A 237 17.98 6.93 -2.53
N LEU A 238 17.92 6.55 -1.25
CA LEU A 238 19.01 5.85 -0.57
C LEU A 238 18.99 4.32 -0.78
N ASN A 239 17.80 3.73 -0.97
CA ASN A 239 17.62 2.28 -0.96
C ASN A 239 17.19 1.71 -2.32
N ALA A 240 16.68 2.54 -3.26
CA ALA A 240 16.25 2.07 -4.56
C ALA A 240 17.38 1.40 -5.33
N ARG A 241 17.07 0.30 -5.96
CA ARG A 241 18.00 -0.51 -6.74
C ARG A 241 17.33 -1.14 -7.94
N PRO A 242 18.07 -1.44 -9.00
CA PRO A 242 17.55 -2.24 -10.10
C PRO A 242 17.07 -3.61 -9.61
N VAL A 243 15.93 -4.03 -10.10
CA VAL A 243 15.39 -5.37 -9.86
C VAL A 243 15.19 -6.09 -11.19
N LYS A 244 15.32 -7.41 -11.18
CA LYS A 244 15.12 -8.24 -12.36
C LYS A 244 14.06 -9.30 -12.04
N PRO A 245 13.02 -9.45 -12.87
CA PRO A 245 12.05 -10.53 -12.71
C PRO A 245 12.72 -11.89 -12.92
N ARG A 246 12.14 -12.91 -12.33
CA ARG A 246 12.58 -14.31 -12.52
C ARG A 246 12.20 -14.84 -13.89
N PHE A 247 11.04 -14.41 -14.39
CA PHE A 247 10.48 -14.79 -15.68
C PHE A 247 10.36 -13.57 -16.58
N GLU A 248 10.45 -13.76 -17.90
CA GLU A 248 10.06 -12.72 -18.85
C GLU A 248 8.54 -12.50 -18.79
N PRO A 249 8.05 -11.30 -19.12
CA PRO A 249 6.62 -10.97 -18.98
C PRO A 249 5.69 -11.92 -19.73
N GLU A 250 6.09 -12.37 -20.93
CA GLU A 250 5.34 -13.30 -21.76
C GLU A 250 5.25 -14.68 -21.10
N GLU A 251 6.36 -15.20 -20.58
CA GLU A 251 6.40 -16.47 -19.85
C GLU A 251 5.52 -16.40 -18.59
N LEU A 252 5.59 -15.28 -17.85
CA LEU A 252 4.77 -15.06 -16.66
C LEU A 252 3.28 -15.04 -17.00
N TRP A 253 2.92 -14.43 -18.14
CA TRP A 253 1.55 -14.43 -18.65
C TRP A 253 1.08 -15.86 -18.97
N GLU A 254 1.87 -16.63 -19.71
CA GLU A 254 1.56 -18.02 -20.08
C GLU A 254 1.37 -18.90 -18.85
N LEU A 255 2.28 -18.83 -17.86
CA LEU A 255 2.17 -19.55 -16.59
C LEU A 255 0.89 -19.18 -15.83
N GLY A 256 0.56 -17.90 -15.75
CA GLY A 256 -0.64 -17.41 -15.07
C GLY A 256 -1.95 -17.87 -15.72
N VAL A 257 -2.02 -17.78 -17.05
CA VAL A 257 -3.19 -18.24 -17.84
C VAL A 257 -3.34 -19.76 -17.73
N GLN A 258 -2.25 -20.51 -17.89
CA GLN A 258 -2.25 -21.96 -17.78
C GLN A 258 -2.69 -22.41 -16.39
N PHE A 259 -2.12 -21.80 -15.33
CA PHE A 259 -2.53 -22.10 -13.96
C PHE A 259 -4.02 -21.81 -13.73
N ALA A 260 -4.52 -20.69 -14.22
CA ALA A 260 -5.93 -20.36 -14.09
C ALA A 260 -6.83 -21.35 -14.86
N ALA A 261 -6.42 -21.75 -16.07
CA ALA A 261 -7.18 -22.67 -16.89
C ALA A 261 -7.20 -24.11 -16.35
N ASP A 262 -6.09 -24.59 -15.77
CA ASP A 262 -5.90 -25.99 -15.39
C ASP A 262 -6.23 -26.24 -13.90
N ASN A 263 -5.91 -25.27 -13.02
CA ASN A 263 -6.03 -25.46 -11.57
C ASN A 263 -7.16 -24.64 -10.93
N LEU A 264 -7.42 -23.42 -11.40
CA LEU A 264 -8.48 -22.59 -10.81
C LEU A 264 -9.84 -22.84 -11.44
N TRP A 265 -9.90 -23.16 -12.74
CA TRP A 265 -11.17 -23.41 -13.42
C TRP A 265 -11.91 -24.58 -12.81
N ALA A 266 -13.17 -24.34 -12.43
CA ALA A 266 -14.05 -25.36 -11.89
C ALA A 266 -15.51 -25.10 -12.25
N GLU A 267 -16.33 -26.15 -12.11
CA GLU A 267 -17.77 -26.13 -12.33
C GLU A 267 -18.45 -26.74 -11.11
N GLU A 268 -19.36 -26.01 -10.49
CA GLU A 268 -20.11 -26.45 -9.33
C GLU A 268 -21.61 -26.25 -9.54
N LYS A 269 -22.36 -27.33 -9.58
CA LYS A 269 -23.84 -27.27 -9.68
C LYS A 269 -24.32 -26.34 -10.80
N GLY A 270 -23.62 -26.37 -11.96
CA GLY A 270 -23.92 -25.50 -13.10
C GLY A 270 -23.40 -24.06 -12.99
N PHE A 271 -22.59 -23.76 -11.98
CA PHE A 271 -21.90 -22.49 -11.84
C PHE A 271 -20.43 -22.66 -12.26
N ASN A 272 -19.98 -21.90 -13.25
CA ASN A 272 -18.62 -21.98 -13.79
C ASN A 272 -17.82 -20.78 -13.32
N GLY A 273 -16.61 -21.01 -12.85
CA GLY A 273 -15.76 -19.93 -12.35
C GLY A 273 -14.34 -20.37 -12.05
N PHE A 274 -13.56 -19.45 -11.50
CA PHE A 274 -12.19 -19.68 -11.07
C PHE A 274 -12.16 -19.75 -9.54
N SER A 275 -11.67 -20.89 -9.02
CA SER A 275 -11.67 -21.15 -7.58
C SER A 275 -10.70 -20.23 -6.83
N ILE A 276 -11.10 -19.83 -5.62
CA ILE A 276 -10.24 -19.16 -4.65
C ILE A 276 -9.91 -20.09 -3.49
N GLY A 277 -8.89 -19.74 -2.71
CA GLY A 277 -8.57 -20.46 -1.48
C GLY A 277 -8.05 -21.88 -1.70
N LEU A 278 -7.47 -22.19 -2.85
CA LEU A 278 -6.80 -23.46 -3.08
C LEU A 278 -5.51 -23.56 -2.24
N ARG A 279 -5.19 -24.78 -1.81
CA ARG A 279 -3.89 -25.15 -1.26
C ARG A 279 -3.36 -26.40 -1.93
N TRP A 280 -2.05 -26.50 -2.06
CA TRP A 280 -1.42 -27.73 -2.47
C TRP A 280 -1.50 -28.76 -1.35
N ASP A 281 -2.04 -29.93 -1.65
CA ASP A 281 -2.04 -31.07 -0.73
C ASP A 281 -0.96 -32.07 -1.16
N PRO A 282 0.09 -32.28 -0.34
CA PRO A 282 1.17 -33.20 -0.69
C PRO A 282 0.76 -34.67 -0.64
N MET A 283 -0.33 -35.03 0.02
CA MET A 283 -0.85 -36.40 0.08
C MET A 283 -1.64 -36.74 -1.19
N GLU A 284 -2.47 -35.78 -1.63
CA GLU A 284 -3.27 -35.93 -2.84
C GLU A 284 -2.48 -35.58 -4.12
N GLN A 285 -1.28 -35.01 -3.96
CA GLN A 285 -0.45 -34.49 -5.06
C GLN A 285 -1.25 -33.53 -5.98
N GLY A 286 -2.11 -32.70 -5.39
CA GLY A 286 -3.04 -31.86 -6.12
C GLY A 286 -3.46 -30.59 -5.36
N TRP A 287 -4.09 -29.66 -6.11
CA TRP A 287 -4.71 -28.48 -5.55
C TRP A 287 -6.08 -28.82 -4.98
N VAL A 288 -6.30 -28.53 -3.71
CA VAL A 288 -7.56 -28.81 -3.01
C VAL A 288 -8.22 -27.54 -2.48
N GLN A 289 -9.57 -27.55 -2.43
CA GLN A 289 -10.33 -26.44 -1.88
C GLN A 289 -10.08 -26.32 -0.36
N ARG A 290 -9.69 -25.14 0.09
CA ARG A 290 -9.39 -24.84 1.48
C ARG A 290 -10.51 -24.08 2.19
N GLN A 291 -11.21 -23.19 1.46
CA GLN A 291 -12.23 -22.29 2.00
C GLN A 291 -13.62 -22.70 1.52
N SER A 292 -14.66 -22.32 2.27
CA SER A 292 -16.04 -22.54 1.86
C SER A 292 -16.41 -21.70 0.64
N TRP A 293 -15.91 -20.50 0.50
CA TRP A 293 -16.09 -19.70 -0.71
C TRP A 293 -15.26 -20.29 -1.84
N LYS A 294 -15.93 -20.70 -2.88
CA LYS A 294 -15.29 -21.26 -4.07
C LYS A 294 -15.03 -20.20 -5.12
N TYR A 295 -15.98 -19.32 -5.35
CA TYR A 295 -15.84 -18.23 -6.31
C TYR A 295 -16.21 -16.90 -5.68
N GLU A 296 -15.52 -15.85 -6.11
CA GLU A 296 -15.80 -14.47 -5.77
C GLU A 296 -15.68 -13.62 -7.03
N ILE A 297 -16.66 -12.74 -7.26
CA ILE A 297 -16.81 -12.02 -8.53
C ILE A 297 -15.67 -11.04 -8.80
N GLY A 298 -15.24 -10.32 -7.78
CA GLY A 298 -14.17 -9.32 -7.82
C GLY A 298 -13.06 -9.63 -6.84
N TRP A 299 -12.58 -8.64 -6.15
CA TRP A 299 -11.55 -8.60 -5.10
C TRP A 299 -10.56 -9.79 -5.11
N ALA A 300 -10.61 -10.67 -4.10
CA ALA A 300 -9.65 -11.77 -3.98
C ALA A 300 -9.89 -12.90 -4.99
N GLY A 301 -11.14 -13.18 -5.31
CA GLY A 301 -11.52 -14.23 -6.26
C GLY A 301 -11.34 -13.86 -7.71
N GLN A 302 -11.40 -12.58 -8.03
CA GLN A 302 -11.11 -11.99 -9.34
C GLN A 302 -11.75 -12.69 -10.55
N ASN A 303 -12.93 -13.32 -10.38
CA ASN A 303 -13.51 -14.15 -11.44
C ASN A 303 -13.73 -13.38 -12.75
N VAL A 304 -14.21 -12.12 -12.68
CA VAL A 304 -14.40 -11.31 -13.89
C VAL A 304 -13.05 -10.94 -14.52
N SER A 305 -12.03 -10.61 -13.72
CA SER A 305 -10.69 -10.29 -14.24
C SER A 305 -10.00 -11.50 -14.85
N LEU A 306 -10.12 -12.69 -14.23
CA LEU A 306 -9.59 -13.94 -14.78
C LEU A 306 -10.31 -14.33 -16.08
N ALA A 307 -11.63 -14.15 -16.14
CA ALA A 307 -12.37 -14.35 -17.38
C ALA A 307 -11.91 -13.41 -18.50
N ASN A 308 -11.62 -12.14 -18.18
CA ASN A 308 -11.05 -11.18 -19.13
C ASN A 308 -9.63 -11.59 -19.55
N SER A 309 -8.83 -12.14 -18.65
CA SER A 309 -7.53 -12.72 -18.99
C SER A 309 -7.65 -13.88 -19.97
N MET A 310 -8.64 -14.76 -19.80
CA MET A 310 -8.93 -15.83 -20.77
C MET A 310 -9.33 -15.27 -22.15
N LEU A 311 -10.15 -14.19 -22.20
CA LEU A 311 -10.49 -13.55 -23.48
C LEU A 311 -9.27 -12.91 -24.15
N ASN A 312 -8.38 -12.28 -23.36
CA ASN A 312 -7.13 -11.74 -23.86
C ASN A 312 -6.21 -12.86 -24.38
N ASP A 313 -6.11 -13.99 -23.64
CA ASP A 313 -5.34 -15.14 -24.10
C ASP A 313 -5.85 -15.65 -25.43
N TYR A 314 -7.16 -15.79 -25.63
CA TYR A 314 -7.71 -16.16 -26.94
C TYR A 314 -7.33 -15.17 -28.04
N LEU A 315 -7.25 -13.87 -27.75
CA LEU A 315 -6.82 -12.87 -28.75
C LEU A 315 -5.36 -13.05 -29.15
N LEU A 316 -4.51 -13.55 -28.26
CA LEU A 316 -3.09 -13.82 -28.49
C LEU A 316 -2.86 -15.21 -29.09
N SER A 317 -3.33 -16.27 -28.42
CA SER A 317 -3.04 -17.68 -28.73
C SER A 317 -3.99 -18.31 -29.75
N LYS A 318 -5.23 -17.78 -29.87
CA LYS A 318 -6.37 -18.40 -30.58
C LYS A 318 -6.88 -19.70 -29.95
N GLU A 319 -6.48 -19.97 -28.71
CA GLU A 319 -6.94 -21.17 -27.97
C GLU A 319 -8.43 -21.07 -27.64
N ARG A 320 -9.23 -21.95 -28.27
CA ARG A 320 -10.68 -21.94 -28.16
C ARG A 320 -11.16 -22.19 -26.73
N SER A 321 -10.44 -23.00 -25.96
CA SER A 321 -10.74 -23.31 -24.56
C SER A 321 -10.71 -22.06 -23.66
N SER A 322 -9.79 -21.12 -23.92
CA SER A 322 -9.70 -19.86 -23.20
C SER A 322 -10.93 -18.98 -23.47
N LEU A 323 -11.35 -18.86 -24.73
CA LEU A 323 -12.58 -18.15 -25.09
C LEU A 323 -13.79 -18.75 -24.37
N ASP A 324 -13.94 -20.08 -24.43
CA ASP A 324 -15.09 -20.76 -23.85
C ASP A 324 -15.14 -20.62 -22.32
N LYS A 325 -13.99 -20.75 -21.61
CA LYS A 325 -13.93 -20.55 -20.16
C LYS A 325 -14.25 -19.09 -19.77
N GLY A 326 -13.67 -18.11 -20.47
CA GLY A 326 -13.93 -16.70 -20.22
C GLY A 326 -15.42 -16.35 -20.37
N ILE A 327 -16.03 -16.69 -21.51
CA ILE A 327 -17.45 -16.43 -21.77
C ILE A 327 -18.36 -17.17 -20.77
N ARG A 328 -18.10 -18.46 -20.50
CA ARG A 328 -18.90 -19.25 -19.56
C ARG A 328 -18.85 -18.71 -18.14
N CYS A 329 -17.70 -18.24 -17.67
CA CYS A 329 -17.57 -17.59 -16.37
C CYS A 329 -18.44 -16.32 -16.29
N LEU A 330 -18.27 -15.40 -17.24
CA LEU A 330 -19.02 -14.13 -17.30
C LEU A 330 -20.52 -14.36 -17.42
N ASP A 331 -20.95 -15.25 -18.32
CA ASP A 331 -22.37 -15.57 -18.53
C ASP A 331 -23.01 -16.22 -17.30
N THR A 332 -22.24 -17.02 -16.54
CA THR A 332 -22.74 -17.68 -15.32
C THR A 332 -22.99 -16.67 -14.21
N TRP A 333 -22.06 -15.77 -13.94
CA TRP A 333 -22.24 -14.69 -12.96
C TRP A 333 -23.42 -13.78 -13.35
N LEU A 334 -23.49 -13.38 -14.62
CA LEU A 334 -24.56 -12.52 -15.12
C LEU A 334 -25.95 -13.14 -14.96
N ARG A 335 -26.06 -14.44 -15.27
CA ARG A 335 -27.34 -15.16 -15.24
C ARG A 335 -27.84 -15.45 -13.82
N ASN A 336 -26.91 -15.84 -12.93
CA ASN A 336 -27.28 -16.41 -11.63
C ASN A 336 -27.14 -15.43 -10.47
N ALA A 337 -26.15 -14.50 -10.53
CA ALA A 337 -25.81 -13.65 -9.38
C ALA A 337 -26.39 -12.23 -9.47
N ARG A 338 -26.87 -11.79 -10.63
CA ARG A 338 -27.40 -10.44 -10.82
C ARG A 338 -28.72 -10.25 -10.06
N LEU A 339 -28.78 -9.16 -9.28
CA LEU A 339 -29.97 -8.76 -8.53
C LEU A 339 -30.85 -7.79 -9.35
N LYS A 340 -32.14 -7.71 -9.00
CA LYS A 340 -33.10 -6.85 -9.71
C LYS A 340 -32.78 -5.35 -9.63
N ASN A 341 -32.08 -4.92 -8.58
CA ASN A 341 -31.67 -3.53 -8.39
C ASN A 341 -30.37 -3.15 -9.15
N GLY A 342 -29.75 -4.11 -9.86
CA GLY A 342 -28.53 -3.91 -10.64
C GLY A 342 -27.25 -4.38 -9.95
N LEU A 343 -27.29 -4.69 -8.66
CA LEU A 343 -26.15 -5.26 -7.94
C LEU A 343 -25.93 -6.74 -8.32
N PHE A 344 -24.83 -7.30 -7.82
CA PHE A 344 -24.52 -8.72 -7.88
C PHE A 344 -24.40 -9.31 -6.49
N ARG A 345 -24.78 -10.57 -6.33
CA ARG A 345 -24.26 -11.41 -5.25
C ARG A 345 -22.80 -11.70 -5.53
N CYS A 346 -21.93 -11.42 -4.58
CA CYS A 346 -20.48 -11.37 -4.82
C CYS A 346 -19.76 -12.68 -4.60
N HIS A 347 -20.36 -13.63 -3.86
CA HIS A 347 -19.71 -14.87 -3.45
C HIS A 347 -20.52 -16.11 -3.85
N TYR A 348 -19.83 -17.22 -4.03
CA TYR A 348 -20.41 -18.55 -4.26
C TYR A 348 -19.74 -19.56 -3.33
N ASP A 349 -20.50 -20.09 -2.38
CA ASP A 349 -20.05 -21.17 -1.49
C ASP A 349 -20.17 -22.53 -2.19
N TYR A 350 -19.16 -23.38 -2.06
CA TYR A 350 -19.14 -24.66 -2.79
C TYR A 350 -20.16 -25.69 -2.27
N LEU A 351 -20.68 -25.53 -1.03
CA LEU A 351 -21.72 -26.40 -0.46
C LEU A 351 -23.12 -25.91 -0.77
N ILE A 352 -23.38 -24.61 -0.57
CA ILE A 352 -24.72 -24.01 -0.60
C ILE A 352 -24.94 -22.99 -1.73
N GLY A 353 -23.90 -22.71 -2.51
CA GLY A 353 -23.99 -21.86 -3.70
C GLY A 353 -24.15 -20.38 -3.39
N LEU A 354 -25.04 -19.71 -4.14
CA LEU A 354 -25.34 -18.27 -3.96
C LEU A 354 -26.23 -17.99 -2.75
N GLU A 355 -26.85 -18.99 -2.16
CA GLU A 355 -27.76 -18.86 -1.01
C GLU A 355 -27.01 -18.84 0.34
N ASP A 356 -25.69 -18.66 0.32
CA ASP A 356 -24.90 -18.43 1.52
C ASP A 356 -25.41 -17.18 2.26
N PRO A 357 -25.69 -17.24 3.57
CA PRO A 357 -26.07 -16.06 4.37
C PRO A 357 -25.10 -14.89 4.27
N LYS A 358 -23.82 -15.13 4.00
CA LYS A 358 -22.84 -14.07 3.74
C LYS A 358 -23.12 -13.30 2.44
N ASN A 359 -23.87 -13.87 1.51
CA ASN A 359 -24.34 -13.24 0.29
C ASN A 359 -25.61 -12.39 0.45
N GLU A 360 -26.03 -12.09 1.66
CA GLU A 360 -27.10 -11.13 1.93
C GLU A 360 -26.63 -9.69 1.88
N VAL A 361 -25.30 -9.46 1.97
CA VAL A 361 -24.67 -8.15 1.92
C VAL A 361 -23.59 -8.12 0.83
N GLN A 362 -23.67 -7.12 -0.04
CA GLN A 362 -22.77 -6.92 -1.17
C GLN A 362 -21.90 -5.68 -0.92
N ASP A 363 -20.60 -5.78 -1.18
CA ASP A 363 -19.65 -4.74 -0.86
C ASP A 363 -19.17 -3.95 -2.09
N ALA A 364 -18.74 -2.71 -1.84
CA ALA A 364 -18.30 -1.78 -2.87
C ALA A 364 -17.05 -2.27 -3.65
N CYS A 365 -16.17 -3.01 -2.99
CA CYS A 365 -14.94 -3.51 -3.60
C CYS A 365 -15.26 -4.54 -4.69
N ASN A 366 -16.00 -5.59 -4.34
CA ASN A 366 -16.44 -6.60 -5.30
C ASN A 366 -17.31 -6.03 -6.42
N LEU A 367 -18.26 -5.16 -6.06
CA LEU A 367 -19.14 -4.51 -7.04
C LEU A 367 -18.37 -3.58 -8.00
N GLY A 368 -17.38 -2.85 -7.49
CA GLY A 368 -16.54 -1.98 -8.30
C GLY A 368 -15.69 -2.75 -9.30
N HIS A 369 -15.03 -3.83 -8.85
CA HIS A 369 -14.28 -4.73 -9.72
C HIS A 369 -15.18 -5.43 -10.75
N ALA A 370 -16.35 -5.91 -10.33
CA ALA A 370 -17.30 -6.53 -11.25
C ALA A 370 -17.77 -5.55 -12.34
N ALA A 371 -18.19 -4.35 -11.97
CA ALA A 371 -18.66 -3.35 -12.93
C ALA A 371 -17.56 -2.95 -13.93
N GLN A 372 -16.34 -2.67 -13.42
CA GLN A 372 -15.19 -2.33 -14.27
C GLN A 372 -14.85 -3.49 -15.21
N GLY A 373 -14.80 -4.71 -14.67
CA GLY A 373 -14.48 -5.90 -15.44
C GLY A 373 -15.55 -6.25 -16.49
N TYR A 374 -16.82 -5.99 -16.25
CA TYR A 374 -17.87 -6.19 -17.26
C TYR A 374 -17.85 -5.13 -18.37
N PHE A 375 -17.43 -3.89 -18.11
CA PHE A 375 -17.16 -2.94 -19.18
C PHE A 375 -16.03 -3.44 -20.09
N GLU A 376 -14.94 -3.90 -19.49
CA GLU A 376 -13.81 -4.48 -20.21
C GLU A 376 -14.21 -5.75 -20.98
N ALA A 377 -14.98 -6.65 -20.33
CA ALA A 377 -15.50 -7.87 -20.94
C ALA A 377 -16.35 -7.60 -22.20
N TYR A 378 -17.13 -6.52 -22.19
CA TYR A 378 -17.92 -6.11 -23.36
C TYR A 378 -17.02 -5.84 -24.58
N ASP A 379 -15.96 -5.09 -24.39
CA ASP A 379 -15.04 -4.74 -25.47
C ASP A 379 -14.19 -5.96 -25.90
N LEU A 380 -13.71 -6.75 -24.95
CA LEU A 380 -12.95 -7.97 -25.22
C LEU A 380 -13.77 -9.02 -25.94
N ALA A 381 -15.01 -9.28 -25.51
CA ALA A 381 -15.90 -10.20 -26.19
C ALA A 381 -16.16 -9.79 -27.64
N ALA A 382 -16.39 -8.50 -27.89
CA ALA A 382 -16.57 -7.97 -29.25
C ALA A 382 -15.31 -8.21 -30.13
N ARG A 383 -14.11 -8.00 -29.58
CA ARG A 383 -12.84 -8.29 -30.27
C ARG A 383 -12.64 -9.78 -30.53
N CYS A 384 -13.18 -10.64 -29.67
CA CYS A 384 -13.21 -12.10 -29.86
C CYS A 384 -14.33 -12.57 -30.81
N GLY A 385 -15.06 -11.65 -31.45
CA GLY A 385 -16.18 -11.98 -32.35
C GLY A 385 -17.47 -12.38 -31.63
N GLN A 386 -17.56 -12.13 -30.32
CA GLN A 386 -18.72 -12.45 -29.47
C GLN A 386 -19.51 -11.18 -29.17
N LYS A 387 -20.77 -11.11 -29.57
CA LYS A 387 -21.66 -9.99 -29.23
C LYS A 387 -22.33 -10.25 -27.90
N ARG A 388 -21.98 -9.45 -26.85
CA ARG A 388 -22.49 -9.57 -25.46
C ARG A 388 -22.94 -8.21 -24.93
N PRO A 389 -24.00 -7.58 -25.50
CA PRO A 389 -24.48 -6.26 -25.03
C PRO A 389 -24.92 -6.28 -23.58
N GLU A 390 -25.34 -7.45 -23.05
CA GLU A 390 -25.72 -7.68 -21.68
C GLU A 390 -24.58 -7.40 -20.67
N TYR A 391 -23.31 -7.56 -21.05
CA TYR A 391 -22.16 -7.23 -20.18
C TYR A 391 -22.13 -5.74 -19.86
N ARG A 392 -22.22 -4.90 -20.88
CA ARG A 392 -22.33 -3.45 -20.66
C ARG A 392 -23.58 -3.06 -19.89
N THR A 393 -24.71 -3.70 -20.15
CA THR A 393 -25.95 -3.47 -19.41
C THR A 393 -25.81 -3.84 -17.92
N ALA A 394 -25.08 -4.90 -17.60
CA ALA A 394 -24.82 -5.31 -16.22
C ALA A 394 -23.94 -4.30 -15.48
N ALA A 395 -22.84 -3.86 -16.11
CA ALA A 395 -21.96 -2.82 -15.55
C ALA A 395 -22.71 -1.50 -15.30
N LEU A 396 -23.51 -1.05 -16.27
CA LEU A 396 -24.36 0.13 -16.12
C LEU A 396 -25.38 -0.02 -15.01
N GLY A 397 -25.90 -1.25 -14.77
CA GLY A 397 -26.84 -1.53 -13.68
C GLY A 397 -26.25 -1.23 -12.30
N VAL A 398 -24.98 -1.57 -12.06
CA VAL A 398 -24.26 -1.20 -10.82
C VAL A 398 -24.09 0.31 -10.74
N CYS A 399 -23.69 0.97 -11.84
CA CYS A 399 -23.52 2.42 -11.87
C CYS A 399 -24.84 3.17 -11.63
N ASP A 400 -25.95 2.70 -12.23
CA ASP A 400 -27.29 3.26 -12.00
C ASP A 400 -27.77 3.09 -10.55
N PHE A 401 -27.43 1.97 -9.91
CA PHE A 401 -27.66 1.79 -8.48
C PHE A 401 -26.90 2.82 -7.66
N VAL A 402 -25.61 3.03 -7.96
CA VAL A 402 -24.77 4.01 -7.24
C VAL A 402 -25.33 5.42 -7.38
N LEU A 403 -25.80 5.84 -8.58
CA LEU A 403 -26.42 7.16 -8.77
C LEU A 403 -27.62 7.37 -7.83
N LYS A 404 -28.38 6.30 -7.54
CA LYS A 404 -29.56 6.38 -6.66
C LYS A 404 -29.22 6.28 -5.18
N ALA A 405 -28.19 5.49 -4.83
CA ALA A 405 -27.80 5.20 -3.46
C ALA A 405 -26.85 6.24 -2.86
N MET A 406 -26.10 6.96 -3.71
CA MET A 406 -25.11 7.96 -3.26
C MET A 406 -25.78 9.09 -2.49
N ARG A 407 -25.21 9.43 -1.33
CA ARG A 407 -25.71 10.51 -0.47
C ARG A 407 -25.44 11.89 -1.07
N ALA A 408 -26.17 12.87 -0.52
CA ALA A 408 -26.02 14.26 -0.97
C ALA A 408 -24.62 14.86 -0.76
N ASP A 409 -23.83 14.31 0.16
CA ASP A 409 -22.44 14.72 0.41
C ASP A 409 -21.42 14.04 -0.55
N GLY A 410 -21.85 13.06 -1.36
CA GLY A 410 -20.98 12.28 -2.25
C GLY A 410 -20.58 10.91 -1.70
N ARG A 411 -20.93 10.56 -0.47
CA ARG A 411 -20.66 9.26 0.12
C ARG A 411 -21.44 8.18 -0.62
N ILE A 412 -20.77 7.14 -1.05
CA ILE A 412 -21.38 5.96 -1.68
C ILE A 412 -21.73 4.93 -0.61
N GLY A 413 -20.80 4.59 0.29
CA GLY A 413 -20.93 3.57 1.33
C GLY A 413 -20.07 2.34 1.06
N LYS A 414 -19.96 1.47 2.09
CA LYS A 414 -19.17 0.25 2.05
C LYS A 414 -19.96 -0.94 1.50
N SER A 415 -21.22 -1.12 1.95
CA SER A 415 -22.00 -2.30 1.58
C SER A 415 -23.51 -2.10 1.65
N TRP A 416 -24.23 -2.96 0.94
CA TRP A 416 -25.69 -2.96 0.82
C TRP A 416 -26.26 -4.37 0.92
N THR A 417 -27.45 -4.47 1.47
CA THR A 417 -28.26 -5.71 1.45
C THR A 417 -28.75 -6.01 0.02
N ASN A 418 -29.19 -7.23 -0.23
CA ASN A 418 -29.70 -7.66 -1.54
C ASN A 418 -30.88 -6.83 -2.05
N ASP A 419 -31.67 -6.22 -1.16
CA ASP A 419 -32.75 -5.28 -1.51
C ASP A 419 -32.27 -3.83 -1.70
N GLY A 420 -30.97 -3.58 -1.53
CA GLY A 420 -30.31 -2.29 -1.80
C GLY A 420 -30.30 -1.31 -0.63
N LYS A 421 -30.65 -1.73 0.58
CA LYS A 421 -30.48 -0.88 1.77
C LYS A 421 -29.03 -0.83 2.17
N VAL A 422 -28.58 0.33 2.63
CA VAL A 422 -27.20 0.50 3.16
C VAL A 422 -27.04 -0.37 4.40
N ALA A 423 -26.07 -1.29 4.36
CA ALA A 423 -25.68 -2.13 5.49
C ALA A 423 -24.54 -1.49 6.29
N ASP A 424 -23.53 -0.92 5.60
CA ASP A 424 -22.42 -0.19 6.21
C ASP A 424 -22.08 1.03 5.34
N PRO A 425 -22.18 2.27 5.88
CA PRO A 425 -21.84 3.48 5.14
C PRO A 425 -20.38 3.91 5.29
N GLU A 426 -19.58 3.27 6.17
CA GLU A 426 -18.31 3.82 6.64
C GLU A 426 -17.10 3.44 5.79
N GLY A 427 -16.00 4.17 6.00
CA GLY A 427 -14.72 3.93 5.37
C GLY A 427 -14.56 4.48 3.95
N THR A 428 -13.36 4.34 3.42
CA THR A 428 -12.98 4.82 2.08
C THR A 428 -13.32 3.82 0.97
N ILE A 429 -13.69 2.60 1.32
CA ILE A 429 -13.92 1.48 0.38
C ILE A 429 -14.96 1.79 -0.71
N GLY A 430 -15.93 2.67 -0.47
CA GLY A 430 -16.87 3.13 -1.49
C GLY A 430 -16.21 3.75 -2.72
N ALA A 431 -14.94 4.18 -2.60
CA ALA A 431 -14.15 4.69 -3.72
C ALA A 431 -13.95 3.68 -4.86
N PHE A 432 -14.07 2.36 -4.60
CA PHE A 432 -14.02 1.34 -5.65
C PHE A 432 -15.11 1.50 -6.73
N LEU A 433 -16.19 2.19 -6.43
CA LEU A 433 -17.27 2.45 -7.37
C LEU A 433 -17.08 3.72 -8.21
N ILE A 434 -16.03 4.51 -7.97
CA ILE A 434 -15.75 5.73 -8.75
C ILE A 434 -15.22 5.41 -10.16
N PRO A 435 -14.20 4.56 -10.36
CA PRO A 435 -13.73 4.21 -11.70
C PRO A 435 -14.82 3.68 -12.63
N PRO A 436 -15.72 2.75 -12.22
CA PRO A 436 -16.84 2.33 -13.05
C PRO A 436 -17.77 3.47 -13.48
N LEU A 437 -18.01 4.48 -12.61
CA LEU A 437 -18.80 5.66 -12.99
C LEU A 437 -18.11 6.47 -14.11
N VAL A 438 -16.79 6.66 -14.04
CA VAL A 438 -16.03 7.32 -15.12
C VAL A 438 -16.11 6.52 -16.40
N THR A 439 -16.00 5.19 -16.34
CA THR A 439 -16.14 4.29 -17.49
C THR A 439 -17.57 4.33 -18.06
N ALA A 440 -18.59 4.40 -17.21
CA ALA A 440 -19.98 4.58 -17.63
C ALA A 440 -20.19 5.90 -18.39
N TYR A 441 -19.56 6.98 -17.92
CA TYR A 441 -19.55 8.27 -18.64
C TYR A 441 -18.91 8.14 -20.03
N ARG A 442 -17.70 7.56 -20.13
CA ARG A 442 -17.03 7.32 -21.41
C ARG A 442 -17.91 6.51 -22.37
N ALA A 443 -18.59 5.51 -21.86
CA ALA A 443 -19.42 4.59 -22.64
C ALA A 443 -20.76 5.19 -23.08
N THR A 444 -21.33 6.16 -22.34
CA THR A 444 -22.72 6.64 -22.58
C THR A 444 -22.82 8.14 -22.85
N HIS A 445 -21.80 8.91 -22.51
CA HIS A 445 -21.77 10.38 -22.49
C HIS A 445 -22.87 11.03 -21.61
N LYS A 446 -23.43 10.27 -20.66
CA LYS A 446 -24.39 10.81 -19.69
C LYS A 446 -23.66 11.56 -18.58
N ALA A 447 -23.86 12.88 -18.50
CA ALA A 447 -23.19 13.76 -17.53
C ALA A 447 -23.37 13.31 -16.07
N ALA A 448 -24.51 12.74 -15.72
CA ALA A 448 -24.79 12.28 -14.35
C ALA A 448 -23.75 11.31 -13.78
N TYR A 449 -23.15 10.45 -14.62
CA TYR A 449 -22.09 9.54 -14.14
C TYR A 449 -20.82 10.29 -13.80
N LEU A 450 -20.40 11.26 -14.63
CA LEU A 450 -19.21 12.06 -14.36
C LEU A 450 -19.40 12.95 -13.14
N GLU A 451 -20.56 13.60 -13.02
CA GLU A 451 -20.91 14.43 -11.86
C GLU A 451 -20.89 13.62 -10.56
N ALA A 452 -21.46 12.41 -10.58
CA ALA A 452 -21.42 11.50 -9.45
C ALA A 452 -19.98 11.05 -9.12
N ALA A 453 -19.18 10.69 -10.13
CA ALA A 453 -17.78 10.32 -9.95
C ALA A 453 -16.96 11.45 -9.32
N GLN A 454 -17.09 12.68 -9.82
CA GLN A 454 -16.41 13.85 -9.27
C GLN A 454 -16.82 14.14 -7.83
N LYS A 455 -18.10 14.04 -7.53
CA LYS A 455 -18.66 14.30 -6.21
C LYS A 455 -18.20 13.26 -5.19
N ALA A 456 -18.26 11.98 -5.55
CA ALA A 456 -17.77 10.91 -4.71
C ALA A 456 -16.25 11.00 -4.50
N TYR A 457 -15.51 11.28 -5.56
CA TYR A 457 -14.08 11.49 -5.47
C TYR A 457 -13.72 12.59 -4.47
N ALA A 458 -14.38 13.75 -4.57
CA ALA A 458 -14.16 14.85 -3.64
C ALA A 458 -14.41 14.44 -2.18
N PHE A 459 -15.51 13.72 -1.91
CA PHE A 459 -15.82 13.22 -0.56
C PHE A 459 -14.71 12.33 0.02
N TYR A 460 -14.27 11.31 -0.75
CA TYR A 460 -13.27 10.37 -0.24
C TYR A 460 -11.87 10.96 -0.19
N PHE A 461 -11.51 11.80 -1.16
CA PHE A 461 -10.22 12.48 -1.16
C PHE A 461 -10.10 13.52 -0.03
N ASP A 462 -11.17 14.28 0.24
CA ASP A 462 -11.21 15.19 1.40
C ASP A 462 -11.05 14.43 2.73
N GLY A 463 -11.64 13.24 2.82
CA GLY A 463 -11.45 12.33 3.96
C GLY A 463 -9.99 11.90 4.11
N PHE A 464 -9.34 11.51 3.01
CA PHE A 464 -7.92 11.18 2.97
C PHE A 464 -7.05 12.37 3.39
N LEU A 465 -7.29 13.57 2.85
CA LEU A 465 -6.55 14.78 3.23
C LEU A 465 -6.69 15.10 4.73
N LYS A 466 -7.89 15.00 5.29
CA LYS A 466 -8.15 15.28 6.71
C LYS A 466 -7.50 14.27 7.64
N ASN A 467 -7.46 13.00 7.25
CA ASN A 467 -6.97 11.93 8.10
C ASN A 467 -5.47 11.66 7.91
N GLY A 468 -4.93 11.87 6.71
CA GLY A 468 -3.59 11.43 6.33
C GLY A 468 -3.50 9.93 6.05
N PHE A 469 -4.65 9.25 5.89
CA PHE A 469 -4.75 7.81 5.60
C PHE A 469 -6.12 7.43 5.06
N THR A 470 -6.22 6.23 4.48
CA THR A 470 -7.47 5.60 4.04
C THR A 470 -7.92 4.50 5.00
N THR A 471 -9.19 4.09 4.91
CA THR A 471 -9.83 3.26 5.94
C THR A 471 -10.77 2.21 5.34
N ALA A 472 -10.87 1.05 6.03
CA ALA A 472 -11.84 -0.02 5.80
C ALA A 472 -11.88 -0.57 4.38
N GLY A 473 -10.72 -0.82 3.76
CA GLY A 473 -10.62 -1.35 2.42
C GLY A 473 -10.90 -2.83 2.33
N ALA A 474 -10.18 -3.62 3.12
CA ALA A 474 -10.38 -5.05 3.10
C ALA A 474 -11.73 -5.46 3.72
N LEU A 475 -12.32 -6.53 3.19
CA LEU A 475 -13.64 -7.00 3.61
C LEU A 475 -13.66 -7.52 5.05
N ASP A 476 -12.52 -8.03 5.50
CA ASP A 476 -12.33 -8.69 6.79
C ASP A 476 -11.59 -7.84 7.83
N THR A 477 -11.26 -6.58 7.49
CA THR A 477 -10.63 -5.63 8.42
C THR A 477 -11.43 -4.34 8.53
N TYR A 478 -11.35 -3.72 9.72
CA TYR A 478 -11.95 -2.42 10.00
C TYR A 478 -10.90 -1.53 10.65
N CYS A 479 -9.94 -1.11 9.85
CA CYS A 479 -8.74 -0.40 10.27
C CYS A 479 -8.21 0.52 9.17
N ILE A 480 -7.09 1.16 9.42
CA ILE A 480 -6.33 1.93 8.43
C ILE A 480 -5.65 0.95 7.47
N ASP A 481 -5.75 1.22 6.18
CA ASP A 481 -5.28 0.29 5.15
C ASP A 481 -4.70 0.99 3.90
N LYS A 482 -4.00 0.19 3.10
CA LYS A 482 -3.52 0.56 1.77
C LYS A 482 -4.62 0.42 0.71
N GLU A 483 -5.46 -0.58 0.86
CA GLU A 483 -6.29 -1.10 -0.23
C GLU A 483 -7.35 -0.10 -0.70
N SER A 484 -7.94 0.66 0.23
CA SER A 484 -8.88 1.74 -0.11
C SER A 484 -8.24 2.93 -0.83
N ALA A 485 -6.92 3.05 -0.81
CA ALA A 485 -6.22 4.10 -1.57
C ALA A 485 -6.06 3.73 -3.05
N THR A 486 -6.07 2.43 -3.39
CA THR A 486 -5.89 2.01 -4.78
C THR A 486 -6.96 2.54 -5.72
N PRO A 487 -8.27 2.50 -5.40
CA PRO A 487 -9.30 3.08 -6.25
C PRO A 487 -9.26 4.61 -6.28
N LEU A 488 -8.75 5.29 -5.24
CA LEU A 488 -8.55 6.74 -5.27
C LEU A 488 -7.47 7.13 -6.28
N LEU A 489 -6.35 6.42 -6.34
CA LEU A 489 -5.31 6.63 -7.35
C LEU A 489 -5.88 6.44 -8.76
N LYS A 490 -6.54 5.30 -9.00
CA LYS A 490 -7.15 5.00 -10.30
C LYS A 490 -8.19 6.05 -10.69
N ALA A 491 -9.09 6.41 -9.78
CA ALA A 491 -10.11 7.41 -10.02
C ALA A 491 -9.52 8.80 -10.34
N ALA A 492 -8.46 9.21 -9.66
CA ALA A 492 -7.76 10.46 -9.94
C ALA A 492 -7.23 10.49 -11.38
N LEU A 493 -6.51 9.42 -11.79
CA LEU A 493 -5.95 9.31 -13.15
C LEU A 493 -7.05 9.26 -14.23
N GLU A 494 -8.15 8.55 -13.97
CA GLU A 494 -9.27 8.48 -14.90
C GLU A 494 -10.07 9.79 -14.99
N LEU A 495 -10.24 10.51 -13.88
CA LEU A 495 -10.85 11.84 -13.86
C LEU A 495 -9.94 12.88 -14.55
N TYR A 496 -8.62 12.77 -14.39
CA TYR A 496 -7.68 13.58 -15.16
C TYR A 496 -7.86 13.37 -16.67
N ASP A 497 -7.92 12.11 -17.12
CA ASP A 497 -8.10 11.78 -18.54
C ASP A 497 -9.36 12.41 -19.17
N VAL A 498 -10.47 12.39 -18.43
CA VAL A 498 -11.76 12.86 -18.99
C VAL A 498 -12.02 14.34 -18.79
N THR A 499 -11.30 14.99 -17.85
CA THR A 499 -11.53 16.42 -17.53
C THR A 499 -10.37 17.33 -17.85
N GLY A 500 -9.14 16.81 -17.99
CA GLY A 500 -7.91 17.59 -18.15
C GLY A 500 -7.55 18.45 -16.95
N LYS A 501 -8.17 18.25 -15.77
CA LYS A 501 -7.95 19.09 -14.60
C LYS A 501 -6.70 18.64 -13.85
N GLU A 502 -5.66 19.46 -13.84
CA GLU A 502 -4.37 19.22 -13.18
C GLU A 502 -4.46 18.87 -11.68
N MET A 503 -5.54 19.29 -11.02
CA MET A 503 -5.75 18.94 -9.62
C MET A 503 -5.80 17.42 -9.41
N TYR A 504 -6.40 16.67 -10.33
CA TYR A 504 -6.48 15.22 -10.23
C TYR A 504 -5.11 14.54 -10.39
N LEU A 505 -4.23 15.10 -11.23
CA LEU A 505 -2.87 14.59 -11.34
C LEU A 505 -2.07 14.81 -10.04
N ARG A 506 -2.18 15.98 -9.41
CA ARG A 506 -1.59 16.23 -8.09
C ARG A 506 -2.15 15.31 -7.02
N HIS A 507 -3.47 15.09 -7.00
CA HIS A 507 -4.11 14.14 -6.07
C HIS A 507 -3.63 12.70 -6.29
N ALA A 508 -3.40 12.29 -7.55
CA ALA A 508 -2.83 10.98 -7.86
C ALA A 508 -1.42 10.83 -7.26
N GLU A 509 -0.61 11.88 -7.28
CA GLU A 509 0.70 11.88 -6.62
C GLU A 509 0.57 11.77 -5.10
N ASP A 510 -0.31 12.57 -4.46
CA ASP A 510 -0.52 12.53 -3.00
C ASP A 510 -0.94 11.13 -2.52
N VAL A 511 -1.88 10.50 -3.25
CA VAL A 511 -2.30 9.13 -2.97
C VAL A 511 -1.16 8.13 -3.21
N SER A 512 -0.36 8.34 -4.25
CA SER A 512 0.80 7.48 -4.55
C SER A 512 1.88 7.55 -3.49
N TYR A 513 2.14 8.71 -2.91
CA TYR A 513 3.03 8.85 -1.76
C TYR A 513 2.50 8.09 -0.53
N TYR A 514 1.18 8.13 -0.28
CA TYR A 514 0.59 7.31 0.78
C TYR A 514 0.77 5.81 0.51
N LEU A 515 0.49 5.35 -0.70
CA LEU A 515 0.72 3.97 -1.11
C LEU A 515 2.19 3.57 -0.96
N ALA A 516 3.12 4.49 -1.23
CA ALA A 516 4.55 4.28 -1.04
C ALA A 516 4.98 4.12 0.44
N THR A 517 4.21 4.65 1.40
CA THR A 517 4.46 4.38 2.84
C THR A 517 4.15 2.94 3.23
N TRP A 518 3.43 2.19 2.39
CA TRP A 518 3.12 0.78 2.58
C TRP A 518 4.06 -0.16 1.81
N GLN A 519 4.89 0.39 0.91
CA GLN A 519 5.82 -0.37 0.07
C GLN A 519 7.19 -0.48 0.73
N TRP A 520 7.74 -1.70 0.84
CA TRP A 520 9.09 -1.91 1.37
C TRP A 520 10.16 -1.31 0.44
N HIS A 521 10.97 -0.41 1.00
CA HIS A 521 12.06 0.28 0.31
C HIS A 521 13.37 -0.50 0.36
N TYR A 522 13.41 -1.66 0.98
CA TYR A 522 14.62 -2.43 1.25
C TYR A 522 14.33 -3.93 1.35
N SER A 523 15.41 -4.72 1.39
CA SER A 523 15.35 -6.16 1.60
C SER A 523 15.54 -6.50 3.07
N VAL A 524 14.63 -7.28 3.64
CA VAL A 524 14.78 -7.87 4.97
C VAL A 524 15.61 -9.14 4.83
N PRO A 525 16.74 -9.28 5.56
CA PRO A 525 17.49 -10.52 5.56
C PRO A 525 16.74 -11.60 6.33
N TYR A 526 16.55 -12.75 5.70
CA TYR A 526 15.96 -13.93 6.36
C TYR A 526 17.04 -14.85 6.91
N ALA A 527 16.73 -15.51 8.04
CA ALA A 527 17.64 -16.48 8.64
C ALA A 527 17.86 -17.70 7.73
N GLU A 528 19.06 -18.28 7.80
CA GLU A 528 19.38 -19.54 7.11
C GLU A 528 18.43 -20.65 7.54
N GLY A 529 18.11 -21.57 6.62
CA GLY A 529 17.20 -22.69 6.85
C GLY A 529 15.72 -22.31 6.84
N THR A 530 15.35 -21.06 6.54
CA THR A 530 13.96 -20.66 6.35
C THR A 530 13.52 -20.79 4.90
N VAL A 531 12.23 -21.09 4.67
CA VAL A 531 11.66 -21.20 3.31
C VAL A 531 11.88 -19.92 2.51
N LEU A 532 11.72 -18.75 3.12
CA LEU A 532 11.89 -17.47 2.43
C LEU A 532 13.36 -17.22 2.03
N ARG A 533 14.32 -17.65 2.87
CA ARG A 533 15.75 -17.58 2.54
C ARG A 533 16.10 -18.47 1.37
N GLU A 534 15.63 -19.73 1.39
CA GLU A 534 15.86 -20.72 0.32
C GLU A 534 15.20 -20.31 -1.01
N LEU A 535 14.00 -19.69 -0.93
CA LEU A 535 13.33 -19.12 -2.09
C LEU A 535 14.08 -17.90 -2.67
N GLY A 536 14.95 -17.27 -1.90
CA GLY A 536 15.53 -15.97 -2.25
C GLY A 536 14.48 -14.84 -2.24
N TYR A 537 13.47 -14.95 -1.33
CA TYR A 537 12.42 -13.94 -1.25
C TYR A 537 13.01 -12.60 -0.87
N ASP A 538 12.62 -11.57 -1.60
CA ASP A 538 13.04 -10.19 -1.42
C ASP A 538 11.83 -9.33 -1.05
N THR A 539 11.90 -8.62 0.07
CA THR A 539 10.80 -7.74 0.48
C THR A 539 10.73 -6.44 -0.32
N PHE A 540 11.82 -6.06 -1.00
CA PHE A 540 11.87 -4.82 -1.78
C PHE A 540 10.75 -4.75 -2.82
N GLY A 541 9.96 -3.69 -2.77
CA GLY A 541 8.82 -3.48 -3.66
C GLY A 541 7.50 -4.09 -3.18
N GLY A 542 7.52 -5.05 -2.22
CA GLY A 542 6.32 -5.62 -1.63
C GLY A 542 5.55 -4.61 -0.79
N THR A 543 4.24 -4.81 -0.62
CA THR A 543 3.39 -3.92 0.18
C THR A 543 2.72 -4.65 1.33
N ALA A 544 2.46 -3.96 2.45
CA ALA A 544 1.56 -4.48 3.47
C ALA A 544 0.09 -4.23 3.10
N VAL A 545 -0.80 -5.03 3.66
CA VAL A 545 -2.25 -4.93 3.45
C VAL A 545 -2.85 -3.78 4.24
N SER A 546 -2.69 -3.84 5.56
CA SER A 546 -3.31 -2.91 6.51
C SER A 546 -2.60 -2.95 7.86
N THR A 547 -2.99 -2.08 8.78
CA THR A 547 -2.48 -2.11 10.17
C THR A 547 -2.90 -3.36 10.93
N GLN A 548 -3.97 -4.06 10.51
CA GLN A 548 -4.41 -5.33 11.09
C GLN A 548 -3.89 -6.56 10.36
N HIS A 549 -3.68 -6.48 9.06
CA HIS A 549 -3.02 -7.52 8.26
C HIS A 549 -1.61 -7.05 7.90
N HIS A 550 -0.75 -7.06 8.91
CA HIS A 550 0.63 -6.57 8.82
C HIS A 550 1.55 -7.63 8.22
N HIS A 551 1.26 -8.06 6.99
CA HIS A 551 2.09 -8.94 6.19
C HIS A 551 2.18 -8.43 4.76
N GLN A 552 3.21 -8.84 4.05
CA GLN A 552 3.33 -8.51 2.64
C GLN A 552 2.42 -9.38 1.80
N ASP A 553 1.83 -8.78 0.79
CA ASP A 553 0.98 -9.42 -0.19
C ASP A 553 1.33 -8.99 -1.63
N PRO A 554 0.90 -9.77 -2.65
CA PRO A 554 1.10 -9.39 -4.04
C PRO A 554 0.12 -8.34 -4.56
N TYR A 555 -0.78 -7.80 -3.74
CA TYR A 555 -1.83 -6.86 -4.18
C TYR A 555 -1.30 -5.51 -4.68
N ALA A 556 -0.01 -5.20 -4.46
CA ALA A 556 0.66 -4.10 -5.14
C ALA A 556 0.54 -4.16 -6.67
N LEU A 557 0.29 -5.33 -7.25
CA LEU A 557 0.04 -5.49 -8.69
C LEU A 557 -1.11 -4.63 -9.21
N ILE A 558 -2.11 -4.34 -8.38
CA ILE A 558 -3.29 -3.56 -8.77
C ILE A 558 -2.95 -2.11 -9.16
N ILE A 559 -1.86 -1.55 -8.60
CA ILE A 559 -1.43 -0.17 -8.84
C ILE A 559 -0.26 -0.04 -9.82
N VAL A 560 0.29 -1.14 -10.33
CA VAL A 560 1.47 -1.12 -11.21
C VAL A 560 1.22 -0.28 -12.45
N ASN A 561 0.11 -0.51 -13.16
CA ASN A 561 -0.22 0.25 -14.36
C ASN A 561 -0.53 1.72 -14.05
N ASP A 562 -1.16 2.01 -12.91
CA ASP A 562 -1.46 3.37 -12.50
C ASP A 562 -0.18 4.15 -12.18
N TRP A 563 0.80 3.55 -11.52
CA TRP A 563 2.10 4.16 -11.29
C TRP A 563 2.93 4.33 -12.57
N ILE A 564 2.87 3.38 -13.52
CA ILE A 564 3.51 3.54 -14.84
C ILE A 564 2.89 4.73 -15.57
N LYS A 565 1.57 4.85 -15.56
CA LYS A 565 0.85 5.99 -16.14
C LYS A 565 1.21 7.30 -15.45
N LEU A 566 1.24 7.31 -14.12
CA LEU A 566 1.63 8.49 -13.34
C LEU A 566 3.05 8.93 -13.67
N ALA A 567 4.00 8.00 -13.80
CA ALA A 567 5.37 8.30 -14.23
C ALA A 567 5.41 8.98 -15.60
N ALA A 568 4.63 8.47 -16.55
CA ALA A 568 4.54 9.06 -17.90
C ALA A 568 3.95 10.48 -17.88
N LEU A 569 2.93 10.72 -17.06
CA LEU A 569 2.25 12.02 -16.97
C LEU A 569 3.09 13.07 -16.22
N THR A 570 3.80 12.65 -15.16
CA THR A 570 4.57 13.57 -14.30
C THR A 570 6.04 13.71 -14.68
N GLY A 571 6.57 12.79 -15.49
CA GLY A 571 8.01 12.70 -15.81
C GLY A 571 8.87 12.19 -14.62
N LYS A 572 8.26 11.77 -13.52
CA LYS A 572 8.97 11.28 -12.32
C LYS A 572 9.26 9.79 -12.43
N ALA A 573 10.51 9.43 -12.71
CA ALA A 573 10.95 8.04 -12.92
C ALA A 573 10.68 7.13 -11.72
N MET A 574 10.69 7.68 -10.50
CA MET A 574 10.49 6.92 -9.27
C MET A 574 9.17 6.13 -9.25
N TRP A 575 8.09 6.64 -9.85
CA TRP A 575 6.82 5.92 -9.91
C TRP A 575 6.92 4.65 -10.78
N ARG A 576 7.65 4.72 -11.90
CA ARG A 576 7.92 3.54 -12.72
C ARG A 576 8.84 2.55 -11.98
N GLU A 577 9.85 3.03 -11.30
CA GLU A 577 10.77 2.18 -10.51
C GLU A 577 10.00 1.43 -9.42
N ARG A 578 9.12 2.11 -8.68
CA ARG A 578 8.24 1.51 -7.66
C ARG A 578 7.27 0.48 -8.26
N ALA A 579 6.69 0.79 -9.41
CA ALA A 579 5.82 -0.13 -10.14
C ALA A 579 6.55 -1.42 -10.52
N VAL A 580 7.74 -1.31 -11.10
CA VAL A 580 8.57 -2.46 -11.50
C VAL A 580 9.00 -3.26 -10.27
N ALA A 581 9.39 -2.60 -9.17
CA ALA A 581 9.74 -3.28 -7.92
C ALA A 581 8.54 -4.06 -7.35
N ALA A 582 7.33 -3.50 -7.36
CA ALA A 582 6.12 -4.18 -6.91
C ALA A 582 5.78 -5.40 -7.78
N TRP A 583 5.90 -5.27 -9.11
CA TRP A 583 5.66 -6.36 -10.04
C TRP A 583 6.66 -7.50 -9.87
N VAL A 584 7.96 -7.19 -9.74
CA VAL A 584 9.00 -8.19 -9.51
C VAL A 584 8.79 -8.90 -8.17
N ASN A 585 8.52 -8.15 -7.09
CA ASN A 585 8.24 -8.74 -5.77
C ASN A 585 7.09 -9.74 -5.83
N ALA A 586 5.98 -9.38 -6.46
CA ALA A 586 4.80 -10.24 -6.56
C ALA A 586 5.05 -11.54 -7.37
N SER A 587 6.05 -11.55 -8.25
CA SER A 587 6.39 -12.71 -9.09
C SER A 587 7.40 -13.68 -8.47
N ILE A 588 8.08 -13.33 -7.36
CA ILE A 588 9.17 -14.14 -6.77
C ILE A 588 8.68 -15.55 -6.40
N GLY A 589 7.47 -15.66 -5.85
CA GLY A 589 6.90 -16.92 -5.39
C GLY A 589 6.27 -17.80 -6.49
N ILE A 590 6.23 -17.34 -7.74
CA ILE A 590 5.62 -18.11 -8.83
C ILE A 590 6.52 -19.28 -9.21
N SER A 591 5.92 -20.47 -9.33
CA SER A 591 6.59 -21.71 -9.72
C SER A 591 6.16 -22.12 -11.13
N ASN A 592 7.12 -22.48 -11.97
CA ASN A 592 6.90 -23.13 -13.27
C ASN A 592 6.98 -24.67 -13.17
N GLY A 593 6.91 -25.24 -11.97
CA GLY A 593 7.09 -26.67 -11.72
C GLY A 593 8.55 -27.09 -11.52
N ASP A 594 9.53 -26.23 -11.82
CA ASP A 594 10.97 -26.52 -11.63
C ASP A 594 11.57 -25.90 -10.37
N LEU A 595 10.81 -25.05 -9.70
CA LEU A 595 11.24 -24.41 -8.47
C LEU A 595 11.47 -25.44 -7.37
N VAL A 596 12.68 -25.46 -6.80
CA VAL A 596 13.05 -26.29 -5.65
C VAL A 596 13.26 -25.39 -4.44
N VAL A 597 12.53 -25.65 -3.34
CA VAL A 597 12.67 -24.94 -2.09
C VAL A 597 12.74 -25.96 -0.95
N MET A 598 13.75 -25.85 -0.09
CA MET A 598 14.01 -26.82 0.98
C MET A 598 14.16 -28.26 0.46
N GLY A 599 14.84 -28.43 -0.67
CA GLY A 599 15.03 -29.72 -1.32
C GLY A 599 13.77 -30.35 -1.92
N LYS A 600 12.65 -29.65 -1.95
CA LYS A 600 11.38 -30.13 -2.53
C LYS A 600 11.00 -29.35 -3.76
N LYS A 601 10.68 -30.04 -4.83
CA LYS A 601 10.11 -29.46 -6.05
C LYS A 601 8.73 -28.90 -5.74
N ARG A 602 8.43 -27.70 -6.25
CA ARG A 602 7.16 -27.02 -6.03
C ARG A 602 6.26 -27.23 -7.26
N PRO A 603 4.95 -27.40 -7.07
CA PRO A 603 4.01 -27.43 -8.19
C PRO A 603 3.92 -26.08 -8.87
N TYR A 604 3.46 -26.07 -10.11
CA TYR A 604 3.05 -24.85 -10.80
C TYR A 604 1.55 -24.64 -10.68
#